data_2fddae53901fee0e20a789c56a831d51
#
_entry.id   2fddae53901fee0e20a789c56a831d51
#
_cell.length_a   1.000
_cell.length_b   1.000
_cell.length_c   1.000
_cell.angle_alpha   90.00
_cell.angle_beta   90.00
_cell.angle_gamma   90.00
#
_symmetry.space_group_name_H-M   'P 1'
#
loop_
_entity.id
_entity.type
_entity.pdbx_description
1 polymer ?
#
loop_
_entity_poly.entity_id
_entity_poly.type
_entity_poly.pdbx_seq_one_letter_code
_entity_poly.pdbx_strand_id
1 'polypeptide(L)'
;MAAKAQHEYAVYLFQQGFYEDAVKQLDEILREEETGERWSDWATAQFALSHFAEAERGFRRALELSPELTEAAVNFGTMLASLSRWREAIDTLEGVLPKLEPEARAIVSALAEQCRTQLSPVTPGSAAR
;
A
#
# COMPACT_ATOMS: atom_id res chain seq x y z
N MET A 1 -18.66 -8.85 19.01
CA MET A 1 -18.75 -7.70 18.09
C MET A 1 -18.93 -8.22 16.67
N ALA A 2 -19.86 -7.64 15.91
CA ALA A 2 -20.03 -8.02 14.51
C ALA A 2 -18.79 -7.65 13.71
N ALA A 3 -18.46 -8.46 12.69
CA ALA A 3 -17.25 -8.25 11.89
C ALA A 3 -17.14 -6.85 11.29
N LYS A 4 -18.27 -6.31 10.82
CA LYS A 4 -18.28 -4.96 10.25
C LYS A 4 -17.90 -3.91 11.30
N ALA A 5 -18.51 -4.00 12.48
CA ALA A 5 -18.21 -3.06 13.57
C ALA A 5 -16.78 -3.24 14.06
N GLN A 6 -16.28 -4.47 14.08
CA GLN A 6 -14.92 -4.76 14.48
C GLN A 6 -13.92 -4.19 13.46
N HIS A 7 -14.25 -4.26 12.18
CA HIS A 7 -13.42 -3.65 11.14
C HIS A 7 -13.38 -2.13 11.29
N GLU A 8 -14.52 -1.51 11.53
CA GLU A 8 -14.59 -0.07 11.76
C GLU A 8 -13.77 0.34 13.00
N TYR A 9 -13.83 -0.47 14.05
CA TYR A 9 -13.03 -0.24 15.24
C TYR A 9 -11.53 -0.34 14.94
N ALA A 10 -11.13 -1.31 14.11
CA ALA A 10 -9.73 -1.44 13.71
C ALA A 10 -9.25 -0.19 12.95
N VAL A 11 -10.09 0.33 12.04
CA VAL A 11 -9.77 1.55 11.30
C VAL A 11 -9.61 2.73 12.27
N TYR A 12 -10.51 2.84 13.24
CA TYR A 12 -10.42 3.87 14.28
C TYR A 12 -9.11 3.75 15.05
N LEU A 13 -8.76 2.55 15.48
CA LEU A 13 -7.50 2.32 16.20
C LEU A 13 -6.29 2.73 15.37
N PHE A 14 -6.31 2.39 14.08
CA PHE A 14 -5.24 2.79 13.16
C PHE A 14 -5.13 4.31 13.10
N GLN A 15 -6.26 5.00 12.94
CA GLN A 15 -6.27 6.47 12.85
C GLN A 15 -5.77 7.14 14.13
N GLN A 16 -5.92 6.46 15.26
CA GLN A 16 -5.43 6.96 16.54
C GLN A 16 -3.96 6.58 16.79
N GLY A 17 -3.35 5.83 15.89
CA GLY A 17 -1.96 5.41 16.03
C GLY A 17 -1.77 4.11 16.80
N PHE A 18 -2.85 3.42 17.14
CA PHE A 18 -2.78 2.14 17.85
C PHE A 18 -2.68 0.99 16.84
N TYR A 19 -1.55 0.94 16.12
CA TYR A 19 -1.37 0.03 15.01
C TYR A 19 -1.38 -1.44 15.41
N GLU A 20 -0.74 -1.78 16.51
CA GLU A 20 -0.72 -3.17 16.99
C GLU A 20 -2.11 -3.66 17.38
N ASP A 21 -2.88 -2.81 18.05
CA ASP A 21 -4.25 -3.13 18.41
C ASP A 21 -5.13 -3.26 17.15
N ALA A 22 -4.90 -2.43 16.15
CA ALA A 22 -5.61 -2.53 14.88
C ALA A 22 -5.32 -3.87 14.21
N VAL A 23 -4.06 -4.30 14.18
CA VAL A 23 -3.67 -5.60 13.63
C VAL A 23 -4.39 -6.74 14.35
N LYS A 24 -4.48 -6.69 15.68
CA LYS A 24 -5.16 -7.74 16.44
C LYS A 24 -6.63 -7.87 16.05
N GLN A 25 -7.30 -6.73 15.89
CA GLN A 25 -8.71 -6.73 15.47
C GLN A 25 -8.87 -7.30 14.07
N LEU A 26 -7.97 -6.90 13.17
CA LEU A 26 -8.01 -7.38 11.79
C LEU A 26 -7.66 -8.86 11.67
N ASP A 27 -6.71 -9.34 12.49
CA ASP A 27 -6.40 -10.78 12.55
C ASP A 27 -7.64 -11.60 12.86
N GLU A 28 -8.45 -11.14 13.82
CA GLU A 28 -9.65 -11.86 14.22
C GLU A 28 -10.68 -11.92 13.08
N ILE A 29 -10.96 -10.79 12.44
CA ILE A 29 -11.98 -10.77 11.39
C ILE A 29 -11.51 -11.46 10.11
N LEU A 30 -10.19 -11.46 9.85
CA LEU A 30 -9.64 -12.20 8.70
C LEU A 30 -9.79 -13.71 8.86
N ARG A 31 -9.79 -14.22 10.09
CA ARG A 31 -10.06 -15.63 10.33
C ARG A 31 -11.49 -16.00 10.01
N GLU A 32 -12.42 -15.07 10.16
CA GLU A 32 -13.83 -15.30 9.84
C GLU A 32 -14.06 -15.24 8.34
N GLU A 33 -13.58 -14.21 7.71
CA GLU A 33 -13.74 -14.03 6.27
C GLU A 33 -12.67 -13.10 5.73
N GLU A 34 -12.00 -13.52 4.69
CA GLU A 34 -11.00 -12.70 4.00
C GLU A 34 -11.71 -11.79 2.99
N THR A 35 -11.38 -10.51 3.03
CA THR A 35 -11.77 -9.56 2.00
C THR A 35 -10.56 -8.73 1.62
N GLY A 36 -10.57 -8.17 0.42
CA GLY A 36 -9.48 -7.30 -0.03
C GLY A 36 -9.29 -6.12 0.90
N GLU A 37 -10.40 -5.51 1.33
CA GLU A 37 -10.33 -4.34 2.24
C GLU A 37 -9.71 -4.69 3.58
N ARG A 38 -10.08 -5.83 4.15
CA ARG A 38 -9.49 -6.27 5.44
C ARG A 38 -8.00 -6.52 5.31
N TRP A 39 -7.58 -7.19 4.24
CA TRP A 39 -6.16 -7.42 3.99
C TRP A 39 -5.41 -6.12 3.75
N SER A 40 -6.02 -5.17 3.01
CA SER A 40 -5.40 -3.88 2.75
C SER A 40 -5.18 -3.09 4.04
N ASP A 41 -6.18 -3.05 4.91
CA ASP A 41 -6.07 -2.35 6.19
C ASP A 41 -5.05 -3.02 7.11
N TRP A 42 -5.04 -4.35 7.13
CA TRP A 42 -4.05 -5.11 7.89
C TRP A 42 -2.63 -4.80 7.40
N ALA A 43 -2.44 -4.81 6.07
CA ALA A 43 -1.14 -4.52 5.48
C ALA A 43 -0.68 -3.08 5.78
N THR A 44 -1.61 -2.13 5.72
CA THR A 44 -1.30 -0.73 6.01
C THR A 44 -0.86 -0.56 7.47
N ALA A 45 -1.51 -1.25 8.39
CA ALA A 45 -1.11 -1.23 9.80
C ALA A 45 0.27 -1.89 9.99
N GLN A 46 0.54 -2.99 9.29
CA GLN A 46 1.85 -3.64 9.34
C GLN A 46 2.94 -2.72 8.77
N PHE A 47 2.62 -2.02 7.70
CA PHE A 47 3.55 -1.03 7.13
C PHE A 47 3.87 0.06 8.15
N ALA A 48 2.86 0.57 8.84
CA ALA A 48 3.05 1.59 9.89
C ALA A 48 3.96 1.08 11.01
N LEU A 49 3.94 -0.22 11.28
CA LEU A 49 4.79 -0.87 12.27
C LEU A 49 6.17 -1.25 11.71
N SER A 50 6.43 -0.94 10.46
CA SER A 50 7.66 -1.34 9.75
C SER A 50 7.80 -2.85 9.61
N HIS A 51 6.70 -3.58 9.64
CA HIS A 51 6.67 -5.01 9.36
C HIS A 51 6.48 -5.21 7.85
N PHE A 52 7.54 -4.95 7.09
CA PHE A 52 7.44 -4.83 5.63
C PHE A 52 7.11 -6.15 4.91
N ALA A 53 7.65 -7.26 5.39
CA ALA A 53 7.35 -8.56 4.77
C ALA A 53 5.87 -8.92 4.93
N GLU A 54 5.32 -8.69 6.13
CA GLU A 54 3.91 -8.91 6.42
C GLU A 54 3.04 -7.96 5.60
N ALA A 55 3.43 -6.69 5.53
CA ALA A 55 2.70 -5.71 4.75
C ALA A 55 2.65 -6.09 3.28
N GLU A 56 3.76 -6.52 2.72
CA GLU A 56 3.81 -6.95 1.33
C GLU A 56 2.88 -8.13 1.07
N ARG A 57 2.92 -9.13 1.94
CA ARG A 57 2.04 -10.29 1.84
C ARG A 57 0.57 -9.86 1.88
N GLY A 58 0.24 -8.95 2.79
CA GLY A 58 -1.12 -8.46 2.94
C GLY A 58 -1.60 -7.67 1.74
N PHE A 59 -0.77 -6.77 1.18
CA PHE A 59 -1.14 -6.02 -0.01
C PHE A 59 -1.34 -6.93 -1.22
N ARG A 60 -0.46 -7.90 -1.40
CA ARG A 60 -0.61 -8.84 -2.51
C ARG A 60 -1.89 -9.65 -2.38
N ARG A 61 -2.21 -10.10 -1.17
CA ARG A 61 -3.46 -10.84 -0.93
C ARG A 61 -4.67 -9.95 -1.17
N ALA A 62 -4.62 -8.69 -0.71
CA ALA A 62 -5.69 -7.73 -0.95
C ALA A 62 -5.98 -7.58 -2.45
N LEU A 63 -4.94 -7.44 -3.25
CA LEU A 63 -5.07 -7.23 -4.70
C LEU A 63 -5.45 -8.51 -5.45
N GLU A 64 -5.12 -9.69 -4.91
CA GLU A 64 -5.63 -10.94 -5.47
C GLU A 64 -7.15 -11.04 -5.29
N LEU A 65 -7.64 -10.65 -4.12
CA LEU A 65 -9.07 -10.71 -3.81
C LEU A 65 -9.86 -9.57 -4.45
N SER A 66 -9.26 -8.39 -4.54
CA SER A 66 -9.92 -7.19 -5.05
C SER A 66 -8.94 -6.40 -5.93
N PRO A 67 -8.75 -6.84 -7.20
CA PRO A 67 -7.81 -6.15 -8.10
C PRO A 67 -8.14 -4.68 -8.33
N GLU A 68 -9.40 -4.29 -8.15
CA GLU A 68 -9.88 -2.93 -8.34
C GLU A 68 -9.66 -2.02 -7.13
N LEU A 69 -9.09 -2.54 -6.05
CA LEU A 69 -8.90 -1.78 -4.82
C LEU A 69 -7.72 -0.82 -4.98
N THR A 70 -8.01 0.38 -5.48
CA THR A 70 -6.98 1.38 -5.80
C THR A 70 -6.16 1.79 -4.58
N GLU A 71 -6.80 1.89 -3.42
CA GLU A 71 -6.13 2.24 -2.18
C GLU A 71 -5.02 1.25 -1.84
N ALA A 72 -5.28 -0.04 -2.00
CA ALA A 72 -4.27 -1.06 -1.73
C ALA A 72 -3.08 -0.93 -2.68
N ALA A 73 -3.35 -0.69 -3.97
CA ALA A 73 -2.29 -0.52 -4.95
C ALA A 73 -1.43 0.72 -4.68
N VAL A 74 -2.05 1.83 -4.32
CA VAL A 74 -1.33 3.07 -4.01
C VAL A 74 -0.48 2.88 -2.76
N ASN A 75 -1.05 2.29 -1.72
CA ASN A 75 -0.31 2.07 -0.48
C ASN A 75 0.85 1.10 -0.68
N PHE A 76 0.62 0.04 -1.46
CA PHE A 76 1.67 -0.92 -1.78
C PHE A 76 2.80 -0.26 -2.57
N GLY A 77 2.45 0.48 -3.62
CA GLY A 77 3.44 1.19 -4.43
C GLY A 77 4.24 2.18 -3.60
N THR A 78 3.58 2.88 -2.69
CA THR A 78 4.23 3.82 -1.77
C THR A 78 5.23 3.10 -0.87
N MET A 79 4.84 1.96 -0.33
CA MET A 79 5.75 1.16 0.50
C MET A 79 6.95 0.68 -0.31
N LEU A 80 6.72 0.18 -1.52
CA LEU A 80 7.81 -0.28 -2.38
C LEU A 80 8.79 0.85 -2.67
N ALA A 81 8.28 2.05 -2.93
CA ALA A 81 9.13 3.23 -3.14
C ALA A 81 9.94 3.55 -1.88
N SER A 82 9.33 3.47 -0.72
CA SER A 82 10.02 3.73 0.55
C SER A 82 11.13 2.72 0.83
N LEU A 83 11.04 1.53 0.25
CA LEU A 83 12.04 0.47 0.36
C LEU A 83 13.04 0.50 -0.78
N SER A 84 13.00 1.53 -1.62
CA SER A 84 13.86 1.69 -2.80
C SER A 84 13.70 0.57 -3.83
N ARG A 85 12.55 -0.07 -3.83
CA ARG A 85 12.21 -1.09 -4.83
C ARG A 85 11.54 -0.40 -6.01
N TRP A 86 12.35 0.37 -6.73
CA TRP A 86 11.88 1.37 -7.69
C TRP A 86 11.06 0.78 -8.85
N ARG A 87 11.54 -0.29 -9.47
CA ARG A 87 10.83 -0.87 -10.62
C ARG A 87 9.48 -1.42 -10.22
N GLU A 88 9.43 -2.15 -9.12
CA GLU A 88 8.16 -2.69 -8.61
C GLU A 88 7.21 -1.57 -8.23
N ALA A 89 7.74 -0.51 -7.61
CA ALA A 89 6.95 0.66 -7.25
C ALA A 89 6.34 1.31 -8.50
N ILE A 90 7.16 1.52 -9.54
CA ILE A 90 6.70 2.12 -10.79
C ILE A 90 5.57 1.28 -11.40
N ASP A 91 5.80 -0.02 -11.52
CA ASP A 91 4.82 -0.93 -12.13
C ASP A 91 3.49 -0.88 -11.38
N THR A 92 3.55 -0.92 -10.05
CA THR A 92 2.36 -0.89 -9.20
C THR A 92 1.63 0.45 -9.31
N LEU A 93 2.36 1.55 -9.22
CA LEU A 93 1.77 2.88 -9.24
C LEU A 93 1.20 3.24 -10.61
N GLU A 94 1.93 2.91 -11.68
CA GLU A 94 1.43 3.18 -13.03
C GLU A 94 0.21 2.35 -13.38
N GLY A 95 0.16 1.13 -12.88
CA GLY A 95 -0.98 0.26 -13.12
C GLY A 95 -2.28 0.80 -12.53
N VAL A 96 -2.21 1.62 -11.50
CA VAL A 96 -3.40 2.16 -10.85
C VAL A 96 -3.80 3.55 -11.37
N LEU A 97 -2.89 4.24 -12.07
CA LEU A 97 -3.15 5.62 -12.52
C LEU A 97 -4.47 5.81 -13.27
N PRO A 98 -4.84 4.95 -14.24
CA PRO A 98 -6.08 5.15 -14.98
C PRO A 98 -7.34 5.08 -14.12
N LYS A 99 -7.25 4.48 -12.95
CA LYS A 99 -8.39 4.28 -12.06
C LYS A 99 -8.53 5.40 -11.02
N LEU A 100 -7.59 6.33 -10.97
CA LEU A 100 -7.57 7.38 -9.96
C LEU A 100 -8.25 8.65 -10.43
N GLU A 101 -8.81 9.37 -9.47
CA GLU A 101 -9.32 10.72 -9.70
C GLU A 101 -8.16 11.66 -10.03
N PRO A 102 -8.40 12.76 -10.76
CA PRO A 102 -7.32 13.62 -11.24
C PRO A 102 -6.33 14.10 -10.18
N GLU A 103 -6.83 14.44 -8.99
CA GLU A 103 -5.96 14.91 -7.90
C GLU A 103 -5.03 13.81 -7.40
N ALA A 104 -5.60 12.64 -7.13
CA ALA A 104 -4.82 11.48 -6.71
C ALA A 104 -3.86 11.04 -7.80
N ARG A 105 -4.33 11.08 -9.05
CA ARG A 105 -3.50 10.72 -10.21
C ARG A 105 -2.26 11.59 -10.29
N ALA A 106 -2.40 12.89 -10.07
CA ALA A 106 -1.28 13.82 -10.12
C ALA A 106 -0.23 13.46 -9.06
N ILE A 107 -0.69 13.16 -7.84
CA ILE A 107 0.21 12.81 -6.73
C ILE A 107 0.93 11.49 -7.01
N VAL A 108 0.19 10.48 -7.43
CA VAL A 108 0.74 9.14 -7.69
C VAL A 108 1.68 9.18 -8.90
N SER A 109 1.32 9.95 -9.94
CA SER A 109 2.16 10.13 -11.11
C SER A 109 3.50 10.77 -10.73
N ALA A 110 3.46 11.78 -9.85
CA ALA A 110 4.68 12.42 -9.37
C ALA A 110 5.57 11.45 -8.61
N LEU A 111 4.99 10.60 -7.77
CA LEU A 111 5.75 9.58 -7.04
C LEU A 111 6.37 8.57 -8.00
N ALA A 112 5.62 8.12 -9.00
CA ALA A 112 6.16 7.20 -10.01
C ALA A 112 7.32 7.82 -10.76
N GLU A 113 7.23 9.11 -11.08
CA GLU A 113 8.31 9.82 -11.76
C GLU A 113 9.54 9.94 -10.88
N GLN A 114 9.38 10.19 -9.59
CA GLN A 114 10.48 10.19 -8.64
C GLN A 114 11.18 8.83 -8.61
N CYS A 115 10.41 7.75 -8.66
CA CYS A 115 10.95 6.40 -8.70
C CYS A 115 11.75 6.16 -9.98
N ARG A 116 11.27 6.67 -11.11
CA ARG A 116 12.01 6.55 -12.38
C ARG A 116 13.34 7.27 -12.31
N THR A 117 13.38 8.43 -11.70
CA THR A 117 14.60 9.20 -11.53
C THR A 117 15.63 8.41 -10.73
N GLN A 118 15.19 7.71 -9.69
CA GLN A 118 16.07 6.89 -8.86
C GLN A 118 16.54 5.64 -9.61
N LEU A 119 15.68 5.06 -10.42
CA LEU A 119 15.99 3.83 -11.14
C LEU A 119 17.03 4.07 -12.25
N SER A 120 16.91 5.19 -12.94
CA SER A 120 17.81 5.52 -14.03
C SER A 120 18.35 6.93 -13.84
N PRO A 121 19.14 7.17 -12.78
CA PRO A 121 19.64 8.51 -12.53
C PRO A 121 20.66 8.89 -13.59
N VAL A 122 20.37 9.96 -14.31
CA VAL A 122 21.29 10.52 -15.27
C VAL A 122 21.94 11.73 -14.63
N THR A 123 23.20 11.57 -14.27
CA THR A 123 24.00 12.70 -13.80
C THR A 123 24.79 13.24 -14.99
N PRO A 124 25.10 14.53 -15.03
CA PRO A 124 25.91 15.07 -16.13
C PRO A 124 27.21 14.31 -16.33
N GLY A 125 27.87 13.90 -15.26
CA GLY A 125 29.09 13.14 -15.37
C GLY A 125 28.89 11.76 -15.96
N SER A 126 27.85 11.05 -15.56
CA SER A 126 27.52 9.74 -16.12
C SER A 126 27.13 9.84 -17.58
N ALA A 127 26.30 10.82 -17.91
CA ALA A 127 25.82 11.02 -19.27
C ALA A 127 26.94 11.38 -20.23
N ALA A 128 27.95 12.06 -19.75
CA ALA A 128 29.07 12.53 -20.57
C ALA A 128 30.09 11.43 -20.87
N ARG A 129 29.99 10.30 -20.25
CA ARG A 129 30.92 9.19 -20.43
C ARG A 129 30.41 8.20 -21.45
#